data_e6949020790e65671ff33df3a058830e
#
_entry.id   e6949020790e65671ff33df3a058830e
#
_cell.length_a   1.000
_cell.length_b   1.000
_cell.length_c   1.000
_cell.angle_alpha   90.00
_cell.angle_beta   90.00
_cell.angle_gamma   90.00
#
_symmetry.space_group_name_H-M   'P 1'
#
loop_
_entity.id
_entity.type
_entity.pdbx_description
1 polymer ?
#
loop_
_entity_poly.entity_id
_entity_poly.type
_entity_poly.pdbx_seq_one_letter_code
_entity_poly.pdbx_strand_id
1 'polypeptide(L)'
;GDAEAPFALALQARLSLPLANATNAEQNFSGEHGVSVLPELAAELRFGLLRVTGNLGTRVRSSAQLPRASVESGLRYALGVGLRVLKPLHLLAEVHGETGFDHFFKRATTATELLGGAKYWFGDSGFVLGAAAGPGLSRAIGTPDYRLIGLLGYETPAKKPAPAPKDTDLDGLPDAQDACPSQPEDRDHFEDQDGCPDPDNDRDGVLDAADRCPEQAEDPDKFEDDDGCPDPDNDHDGILDAADRCPEQAEDPDKFE
;
A
#
# COMPACT_ATOMS: atom_id res chain seq x y z
N GLY A 1 1.79 11.16 -5.39
CA GLY A 1 1.47 10.03 -6.25
C GLY A 1 2.08 8.79 -5.67
N ASP A 2 1.23 7.85 -5.26
CA ASP A 2 1.68 6.57 -4.71
C ASP A 2 2.58 5.90 -5.76
N ALA A 3 3.82 5.62 -5.38
CA ALA A 3 4.76 4.89 -6.22
C ALA A 3 4.26 3.44 -6.30
N GLU A 4 3.52 3.10 -7.37
CA GLU A 4 3.22 1.69 -7.65
C GLU A 4 4.53 0.91 -7.69
N ALA A 5 4.57 -0.25 -7.04
CA ALA A 5 5.74 -1.11 -7.06
C ALA A 5 6.18 -1.35 -8.51
N PRO A 6 7.48 -1.22 -8.84
CA PRO A 6 7.97 -1.34 -10.20
C PRO A 6 7.82 -2.74 -10.79
N PHE A 7 7.54 -3.72 -9.94
CA PHE A 7 7.38 -5.13 -10.29
C PHE A 7 6.18 -5.73 -9.56
N ALA A 8 5.43 -6.59 -10.26
CA ALA A 8 4.38 -7.41 -9.67
C ALA A 8 4.49 -8.85 -10.20
N LEU A 9 4.20 -9.81 -9.33
CA LEU A 9 4.16 -11.23 -9.65
C LEU A 9 2.83 -11.80 -9.16
N ALA A 10 2.20 -12.65 -9.97
CA ALA A 10 0.97 -13.34 -9.63
C ALA A 10 1.01 -14.79 -10.08
N LEU A 11 0.49 -15.67 -9.25
CA LEU A 11 0.21 -17.04 -9.59
C LEU A 11 -1.31 -17.20 -9.72
N GLN A 12 -1.77 -17.73 -10.83
CA GLN A 12 -3.18 -18.01 -11.07
C GLN A 12 -3.38 -19.45 -11.54
N ALA A 13 -4.56 -19.98 -11.27
CA ALA A 13 -4.99 -21.26 -11.77
C ALA A 13 -6.41 -21.14 -12.31
N ARG A 14 -6.64 -21.67 -13.51
CA ARG A 14 -7.96 -21.75 -14.12
C ARG A 14 -8.37 -23.20 -14.25
N LEU A 15 -9.58 -23.50 -13.79
CA LEU A 15 -10.21 -24.80 -13.96
C LEU A 15 -11.29 -24.69 -15.03
N SER A 16 -11.26 -25.58 -16.02
CA SER A 16 -12.31 -25.74 -17.03
C SER A 16 -12.99 -27.05 -16.84
N LEU A 17 -14.32 -27.05 -16.72
CA LEU A 17 -15.15 -28.22 -16.55
C LEU A 17 -15.98 -28.46 -17.82
N PRO A 18 -16.01 -29.66 -18.36
CA PRO A 18 -16.72 -30.01 -19.60
C PRO A 18 -18.23 -30.21 -19.35
N LEU A 19 -18.93 -29.18 -18.88
CA LEU A 19 -20.36 -29.25 -18.57
C LEU A 19 -21.24 -29.57 -19.78
N ALA A 20 -20.76 -29.29 -20.99
CA ALA A 20 -21.47 -29.61 -22.22
C ALA A 20 -21.60 -31.12 -22.44
N ASN A 21 -20.71 -31.95 -21.90
CA ASN A 21 -20.82 -33.42 -21.99
C ASN A 21 -21.99 -34.00 -21.18
N ALA A 22 -22.55 -33.22 -20.25
CA ALA A 22 -23.70 -33.66 -19.43
C ALA A 22 -25.01 -33.66 -20.19
N THR A 23 -25.10 -32.99 -21.35
CA THR A 23 -26.36 -32.82 -22.09
C THR A 23 -26.43 -33.54 -23.45
N ASN A 24 -25.31 -33.71 -24.18
CA ASN A 24 -25.28 -34.47 -25.46
C ASN A 24 -23.83 -34.78 -25.87
N ALA A 25 -23.40 -36.00 -25.65
CA ALA A 25 -22.02 -36.46 -25.91
C ALA A 25 -21.62 -36.47 -27.39
N GLU A 26 -22.58 -36.57 -28.32
CA GLU A 26 -22.28 -36.81 -29.75
C GLU A 26 -22.20 -35.54 -30.62
N GLN A 27 -22.60 -34.36 -30.09
CA GLN A 27 -22.68 -33.13 -30.88
C GLN A 27 -21.88 -31.96 -30.28
N ASN A 28 -20.90 -32.23 -29.42
CA ASN A 28 -20.13 -31.16 -28.76
C ASN A 28 -19.04 -30.58 -29.65
N PHE A 29 -19.27 -29.38 -30.16
CA PHE A 29 -18.27 -28.55 -30.82
C PHE A 29 -17.30 -27.84 -29.83
N SER A 30 -17.50 -27.97 -28.52
CA SER A 30 -16.62 -27.46 -27.51
C SER A 30 -15.44 -28.38 -27.26
N GLY A 31 -14.43 -28.39 -28.03
CA GLY A 31 -13.24 -29.24 -28.07
C GLY A 31 -12.56 -29.77 -26.79
N GLU A 32 -13.18 -29.70 -25.64
CA GLU A 32 -12.67 -30.25 -24.38
C GLU A 32 -13.57 -31.37 -23.89
N HIS A 33 -13.08 -32.63 -24.03
CA HIS A 33 -13.78 -33.81 -23.56
C HIS A 33 -13.54 -34.15 -22.08
N GLY A 34 -12.71 -33.35 -21.38
CA GLY A 34 -12.33 -33.60 -20.00
C GLY A 34 -12.07 -32.31 -19.21
N VAL A 35 -11.80 -32.50 -17.93
CA VAL A 35 -11.35 -31.41 -17.06
C VAL A 35 -9.99 -30.91 -17.54
N SER A 36 -9.82 -29.58 -17.62
CA SER A 36 -8.51 -29.01 -17.86
C SER A 36 -8.13 -28.02 -16.74
N VAL A 37 -6.85 -28.01 -16.39
CA VAL A 37 -6.26 -27.11 -15.40
C VAL A 37 -5.16 -26.28 -16.06
N LEU A 38 -5.18 -24.98 -15.81
CA LEU A 38 -4.20 -24.02 -16.30
C LEU A 38 -3.54 -23.29 -15.14
N PRO A 39 -2.48 -23.81 -14.53
CA PRO A 39 -1.59 -23.02 -13.70
C PRO A 39 -0.78 -22.05 -14.58
N GLU A 40 -0.71 -20.78 -14.17
CA GLU A 40 -0.03 -19.72 -14.92
C GLU A 40 0.67 -18.77 -13.96
N LEU A 41 1.92 -18.43 -14.27
CA LEU A 41 2.70 -17.39 -13.62
C LEU A 41 2.61 -16.12 -14.47
N ALA A 42 2.22 -15.02 -13.87
CA ALA A 42 2.17 -13.72 -14.51
C ALA A 42 3.16 -12.77 -13.83
N ALA A 43 3.91 -12.02 -14.62
CA ALA A 43 4.82 -10.98 -14.16
C ALA A 43 4.52 -9.68 -14.87
N GLU A 44 4.65 -8.56 -14.16
CA GLU A 44 4.48 -7.22 -14.71
C GLU A 44 5.63 -6.32 -14.27
N LEU A 45 6.20 -5.58 -15.22
CA LEU A 45 7.16 -4.50 -15.00
C LEU A 45 6.50 -3.17 -15.36
N ARG A 46 6.71 -2.15 -14.52
CA ARG A 46 6.10 -0.83 -14.64
C ARG A 46 7.17 0.25 -14.76
N PHE A 47 7.11 1.01 -15.84
CA PHE A 47 8.04 2.09 -16.16
C PHE A 47 7.25 3.36 -16.50
N GLY A 48 6.76 4.06 -15.49
CA GLY A 48 5.94 5.25 -15.66
C GLY A 48 4.64 5.00 -16.43
N LEU A 49 4.59 5.37 -17.70
CA LEU A 49 3.42 5.15 -18.56
C LEU A 49 3.41 3.77 -19.25
N LEU A 50 4.54 3.10 -19.25
CA LEU A 50 4.74 1.81 -19.94
C LEU A 50 4.59 0.67 -18.95
N ARG A 51 3.90 -0.38 -19.36
CA ARG A 51 3.79 -1.66 -18.66
C ARG A 51 4.21 -2.78 -19.60
N VAL A 52 5.02 -3.70 -19.11
CA VAL A 52 5.40 -4.92 -19.83
C VAL A 52 4.94 -6.10 -19.00
N THR A 53 4.16 -6.99 -19.61
CA THR A 53 3.62 -8.17 -18.95
C THR A 53 4.11 -9.42 -19.63
N GLY A 54 4.42 -10.44 -18.84
CA GLY A 54 4.77 -11.77 -19.33
C GLY A 54 4.00 -12.83 -18.58
N ASN A 55 3.40 -13.77 -19.31
CA ASN A 55 2.68 -14.89 -18.73
C ASN A 55 3.27 -16.19 -19.26
N LEU A 56 3.45 -17.13 -18.34
CA LEU A 56 3.91 -18.48 -18.67
C LEU A 56 3.09 -19.49 -17.88
N GLY A 57 2.47 -20.43 -18.56
CA GLY A 57 1.61 -21.40 -17.92
C GLY A 57 1.57 -22.73 -18.68
N THR A 58 0.92 -23.70 -18.10
CA THR A 58 0.73 -25.00 -18.72
C THR A 58 -0.76 -25.34 -18.72
N ARG A 59 -1.24 -25.85 -19.85
CA ARG A 59 -2.56 -26.46 -19.90
C ARG A 59 -2.40 -27.95 -19.71
N VAL A 60 -2.95 -28.47 -18.64
CA VAL A 60 -3.02 -29.90 -18.36
C VAL A 60 -4.42 -30.38 -18.66
N ARG A 61 -4.56 -31.32 -19.62
CA ARG A 61 -5.83 -31.88 -20.05
C ARG A 61 -5.68 -33.30 -20.55
N SER A 62 -6.80 -34.05 -20.62
CA SER A 62 -6.84 -35.34 -21.29
C SER A 62 -6.54 -35.16 -22.78
N SER A 63 -5.72 -36.03 -23.34
CA SER A 63 -5.47 -36.04 -24.78
C SER A 63 -6.74 -36.45 -25.56
N ALA A 64 -7.02 -35.70 -26.62
CA ALA A 64 -8.08 -36.05 -27.57
C ALA A 64 -7.48 -36.17 -28.96
N GLN A 65 -7.78 -37.27 -29.62
CA GLN A 65 -7.37 -37.49 -31.01
C GLN A 65 -8.46 -36.99 -31.95
N LEU A 66 -8.11 -36.06 -32.81
CA LEU A 66 -8.92 -35.61 -33.93
C LEU A 66 -8.44 -36.30 -35.22
N PRO A 67 -9.24 -36.39 -36.30
CA PRO A 67 -8.86 -37.08 -37.52
C PRO A 67 -7.57 -36.61 -38.20
N ARG A 68 -7.08 -35.44 -37.86
CA ARG A 68 -5.86 -34.81 -38.42
C ARG A 68 -4.95 -34.15 -37.39
N ALA A 69 -5.24 -34.29 -36.08
CA ALA A 69 -4.45 -33.67 -35.03
C ALA A 69 -4.71 -34.34 -33.68
N SER A 70 -3.74 -34.30 -32.81
CA SER A 70 -3.88 -34.55 -31.36
C SER A 70 -3.98 -33.24 -30.62
N VAL A 71 -4.90 -33.19 -29.67
CA VAL A 71 -5.03 -32.09 -28.74
C VAL A 71 -4.52 -32.57 -27.38
N GLU A 72 -3.40 -32.05 -26.95
CA GLU A 72 -2.62 -32.53 -25.82
C GLU A 72 -2.40 -31.42 -24.80
N SER A 73 -1.80 -31.76 -23.67
CA SER A 73 -1.26 -30.77 -22.73
C SER A 73 -0.18 -29.95 -23.40
N GLY A 74 -0.07 -28.69 -23.03
CA GLY A 74 0.87 -27.76 -23.69
C GLY A 74 1.30 -26.62 -22.83
N LEU A 75 2.33 -25.93 -23.30
CA LEU A 75 2.83 -24.68 -22.74
C LEU A 75 2.07 -23.49 -23.33
N ARG A 76 1.62 -22.60 -22.48
CA ARG A 76 1.04 -21.30 -22.86
C ARG A 76 2.03 -20.18 -22.52
N TYR A 77 2.10 -19.22 -23.40
CA TYR A 77 2.94 -18.05 -23.23
C TYR A 77 2.22 -16.80 -23.72
N ALA A 78 2.49 -15.68 -23.09
CA ALA A 78 2.08 -14.36 -23.55
C ALA A 78 3.11 -13.34 -23.19
N LEU A 79 3.29 -12.34 -24.06
CA LEU A 79 4.07 -11.14 -23.83
C LEU A 79 3.24 -9.94 -24.27
N GLY A 80 2.99 -9.04 -23.33
CA GLY A 80 2.17 -7.86 -23.56
C GLY A 80 2.91 -6.58 -23.25
N VAL A 81 2.51 -5.53 -23.96
CA VAL A 81 2.96 -4.16 -23.71
C VAL A 81 1.73 -3.27 -23.59
N GLY A 82 1.65 -2.50 -22.54
CA GLY A 82 0.61 -1.51 -22.28
C GLY A 82 1.21 -0.10 -22.21
N LEU A 83 0.58 0.85 -22.87
CA LEU A 83 0.94 2.26 -22.82
C LEU A 83 -0.25 3.09 -22.34
N ARG A 84 -0.09 3.79 -21.23
CA ARG A 84 -1.07 4.77 -20.74
C ARG A 84 -0.91 6.10 -21.48
N VAL A 85 -1.71 6.31 -22.52
CA VAL A 85 -1.68 7.53 -23.34
C VAL A 85 -2.34 8.69 -22.61
N LEU A 86 -3.48 8.43 -21.98
CA LEU A 86 -4.22 9.35 -21.12
C LEU A 86 -4.62 8.63 -19.83
N LYS A 87 -5.01 9.38 -18.78
CA LYS A 87 -5.51 8.74 -17.55
C LYS A 87 -6.58 7.68 -17.84
N PRO A 88 -7.63 7.96 -18.66
CA PRO A 88 -8.67 6.99 -18.94
C PRO A 88 -8.36 6.05 -20.12
N LEU A 89 -7.28 6.27 -20.91
CA LEU A 89 -7.04 5.53 -22.16
C LEU A 89 -5.68 4.81 -22.12
N HIS A 90 -5.75 3.48 -22.25
CA HIS A 90 -4.57 2.63 -22.39
C HIS A 90 -4.59 1.90 -23.73
N LEU A 91 -3.49 1.92 -24.44
CA LEU A 91 -3.22 1.08 -25.61
C LEU A 91 -2.52 -0.20 -25.17
N LEU A 92 -2.81 -1.29 -25.84
CA LEU A 92 -2.32 -2.62 -25.54
C LEU A 92 -1.85 -3.31 -26.81
N ALA A 93 -0.74 -4.03 -26.72
CA ALA A 93 -0.33 -4.98 -27.74
C ALA A 93 0.12 -6.27 -27.03
N GLU A 94 -0.27 -7.42 -27.54
CA GLU A 94 0.03 -8.71 -26.95
C GLU A 94 0.30 -9.75 -28.01
N VAL A 95 1.37 -10.52 -27.84
CA VAL A 95 1.60 -11.78 -28.54
C VAL A 95 1.36 -12.89 -27.53
N HIS A 96 0.48 -13.82 -27.87
CA HIS A 96 0.24 -14.99 -27.05
C HIS A 96 0.16 -16.25 -27.89
N GLY A 97 0.38 -17.39 -27.24
CA GLY A 97 0.29 -18.65 -27.93
C GLY A 97 0.29 -19.86 -27.01
N GLU A 98 0.12 -21.01 -27.65
CA GLU A 98 0.15 -22.31 -27.01
C GLU A 98 0.88 -23.31 -27.91
N THR A 99 1.74 -24.17 -27.34
CA THR A 99 2.45 -25.23 -28.03
C THR A 99 2.33 -26.53 -27.28
N GLY A 100 2.07 -27.62 -27.97
CA GLY A 100 1.98 -28.97 -27.36
C GLY A 100 3.34 -29.44 -26.82
N PHE A 101 3.34 -30.22 -25.73
CA PHE A 101 4.59 -30.73 -25.14
C PHE A 101 5.29 -31.75 -26.04
N ASP A 102 4.55 -32.59 -26.77
CA ASP A 102 5.16 -33.60 -27.66
C ASP A 102 5.70 -33.01 -28.97
N HIS A 103 5.30 -31.79 -29.30
CA HIS A 103 5.62 -31.15 -30.55
C HIS A 103 5.99 -29.68 -30.37
N PHE A 104 6.94 -29.39 -29.48
CA PHE A 104 7.37 -28.03 -29.10
C PHE A 104 7.71 -27.21 -30.36
N PHE A 105 7.06 -26.05 -30.51
CA PHE A 105 7.26 -25.07 -31.58
C PHE A 105 7.17 -25.57 -33.01
N LYS A 106 6.52 -26.67 -33.26
CA LYS A 106 6.21 -27.11 -34.63
C LYS A 106 5.07 -26.28 -35.22
N ARG A 107 5.17 -25.92 -36.50
CA ARG A 107 4.21 -25.04 -37.20
C ARG A 107 2.75 -25.50 -37.11
N ALA A 108 2.49 -26.81 -37.11
CA ALA A 108 1.16 -27.33 -37.08
C ALA A 108 0.51 -27.35 -35.68
N THR A 109 1.31 -27.32 -34.62
CA THR A 109 0.89 -27.46 -33.22
C THR A 109 1.12 -26.24 -32.34
N THR A 110 1.75 -25.19 -32.88
CA THR A 110 2.03 -23.94 -32.15
C THR A 110 1.09 -22.85 -32.65
N ALA A 111 0.02 -22.62 -31.91
CA ALA A 111 -0.88 -21.50 -32.15
C ALA A 111 -0.26 -20.22 -31.60
N THR A 112 -0.13 -19.19 -32.42
CA THR A 112 0.39 -17.87 -31.99
C THR A 112 -0.45 -16.79 -32.63
N GLU A 113 -0.82 -15.79 -31.83
CA GLU A 113 -1.66 -14.68 -32.25
C GLU A 113 -1.04 -13.35 -31.78
N LEU A 114 -1.26 -12.30 -32.55
CA LEU A 114 -0.95 -10.93 -32.18
C LEU A 114 -2.25 -10.15 -32.01
N LEU A 115 -2.42 -9.50 -30.88
CA LEU A 115 -3.57 -8.63 -30.63
C LEU A 115 -3.09 -7.21 -30.35
N GLY A 116 -3.76 -6.22 -30.94
CA GLY A 116 -3.62 -4.82 -30.61
C GLY A 116 -4.98 -4.27 -30.19
N GLY A 117 -5.01 -3.40 -29.19
CA GLY A 117 -6.26 -2.91 -28.67
C GLY A 117 -6.14 -1.69 -27.77
N ALA A 118 -7.29 -1.29 -27.23
CA ALA A 118 -7.40 -0.20 -26.29
C ALA A 118 -8.39 -0.52 -25.18
N LYS A 119 -8.15 0.03 -23.99
CA LYS A 119 -9.10 0.08 -22.87
C LYS A 119 -9.36 1.51 -22.46
N TYR A 120 -10.61 1.80 -22.16
CA TYR A 120 -11.04 3.11 -21.70
C TYR A 120 -11.84 3.01 -20.41
N TRP A 121 -11.43 3.76 -19.39
CA TRP A 121 -12.11 3.87 -18.10
C TRP A 121 -13.01 5.11 -18.07
N PHE A 122 -14.26 4.94 -17.71
CA PHE A 122 -15.24 6.04 -17.66
C PHE A 122 -15.16 6.78 -16.32
N GLY A 123 -14.10 7.54 -16.13
CA GLY A 123 -13.89 8.35 -14.92
C GLY A 123 -13.97 7.54 -13.63
N ASP A 124 -14.66 8.08 -12.64
CA ASP A 124 -14.85 7.44 -11.32
C ASP A 124 -16.03 6.44 -11.30
N SER A 125 -16.66 6.15 -12.44
CA SER A 125 -17.81 5.23 -12.51
C SER A 125 -17.43 3.77 -12.27
N GLY A 126 -16.17 3.42 -12.44
CA GLY A 126 -15.68 2.05 -12.38
C GLY A 126 -15.94 1.23 -13.65
N PHE A 127 -16.64 1.75 -14.63
CA PHE A 127 -16.86 1.04 -15.89
C PHE A 127 -15.63 1.10 -16.80
N VAL A 128 -15.35 -0.03 -17.45
CA VAL A 128 -14.25 -0.20 -18.41
C VAL A 128 -14.81 -0.78 -19.68
N LEU A 129 -14.51 -0.15 -20.80
CA LEU A 129 -14.77 -0.68 -22.14
C LEU A 129 -13.43 -0.93 -22.84
N GLY A 130 -13.31 -2.04 -23.52
CA GLY A 130 -12.13 -2.36 -24.30
C GLY A 130 -12.46 -3.06 -25.59
N ALA A 131 -11.56 -2.92 -26.55
CA ALA A 131 -11.59 -3.69 -27.79
C ALA A 131 -10.16 -4.02 -28.21
N ALA A 132 -9.99 -5.23 -28.76
CA ALA A 132 -8.73 -5.67 -29.34
C ALA A 132 -9.00 -6.46 -30.61
N ALA A 133 -8.07 -6.41 -31.54
CA ALA A 133 -8.13 -7.15 -32.77
C ALA A 133 -6.73 -7.54 -33.23
N GLY A 134 -6.65 -8.61 -34.01
CA GLY A 134 -5.39 -8.99 -34.62
C GLY A 134 -5.40 -10.32 -35.36
N PRO A 135 -4.35 -10.59 -36.15
CA PRO A 135 -4.23 -11.81 -36.94
C PRO A 135 -3.65 -12.97 -36.13
N GLY A 136 -3.96 -14.18 -36.55
CA GLY A 136 -3.15 -15.33 -36.24
C GLY A 136 -1.81 -15.28 -36.96
N LEU A 137 -0.73 -15.47 -36.22
CA LEU A 137 0.64 -15.46 -36.77
C LEU A 137 1.09 -16.84 -37.27
N SER A 138 0.39 -17.88 -36.84
CA SER A 138 0.67 -19.25 -37.24
C SER A 138 -0.53 -19.84 -37.98
N ARG A 139 -0.30 -20.94 -38.70
CA ARG A 139 -1.36 -21.74 -39.34
C ARG A 139 -1.61 -23.04 -38.58
N ALA A 140 -1.44 -23.00 -37.28
CA ALA A 140 -1.71 -24.15 -36.42
C ALA A 140 -3.21 -24.34 -36.24
N ILE A 141 -3.58 -25.56 -35.88
CA ILE A 141 -4.98 -25.92 -35.57
C ILE A 141 -5.45 -25.07 -34.38
N GLY A 142 -6.60 -24.38 -34.55
CA GLY A 142 -7.17 -23.49 -33.54
C GLY A 142 -6.70 -22.02 -33.60
N THR A 143 -5.75 -21.70 -34.51
CA THR A 143 -5.38 -20.29 -34.75
C THR A 143 -6.39 -19.71 -35.76
N PRO A 144 -7.13 -18.65 -35.39
CA PRO A 144 -8.03 -17.99 -36.35
C PRO A 144 -7.20 -17.10 -37.30
N ASP A 145 -7.70 -16.90 -38.52
CA ASP A 145 -7.10 -15.92 -39.44
C ASP A 145 -7.14 -14.50 -38.86
N TYR A 146 -8.21 -14.19 -38.13
CA TYR A 146 -8.42 -12.91 -37.45
C TYR A 146 -9.27 -13.09 -36.19
N ARG A 147 -8.90 -12.37 -35.12
CA ARG A 147 -9.64 -12.35 -33.84
C ARG A 147 -10.08 -10.94 -33.53
N LEU A 148 -11.32 -10.81 -33.08
CA LEU A 148 -11.90 -9.59 -32.50
C LEU A 148 -12.37 -9.90 -31.09
N ILE A 149 -11.99 -9.04 -30.14
CA ILE A 149 -12.35 -9.17 -28.73
C ILE A 149 -12.99 -7.87 -28.26
N GLY A 150 -14.15 -7.96 -27.60
CA GLY A 150 -14.75 -6.88 -26.85
C GLY A 150 -14.66 -7.16 -25.35
N LEU A 151 -14.40 -6.16 -24.57
CA LEU A 151 -14.36 -6.21 -23.11
C LEU A 151 -15.32 -5.16 -22.55
N LEU A 152 -16.21 -5.60 -21.68
CA LEU A 152 -16.99 -4.73 -20.80
C LEU A 152 -16.70 -5.21 -19.37
N GLY A 153 -16.28 -4.31 -18.52
CA GLY A 153 -15.93 -4.64 -17.14
C GLY A 153 -16.36 -3.56 -16.17
N TYR A 154 -16.36 -3.91 -14.91
CA TYR A 154 -16.53 -3.00 -13.80
C TYR A 154 -15.41 -3.25 -12.79
N GLU A 155 -14.64 -2.22 -12.50
CA GLU A 155 -13.60 -2.22 -11.48
C GLU A 155 -14.05 -1.29 -10.36
N THR A 156 -14.14 -1.79 -9.14
CA THR A 156 -14.47 -0.94 -7.99
C THR A 156 -13.44 0.17 -7.88
N PRO A 157 -13.87 1.46 -7.94
CA PRO A 157 -12.94 2.56 -7.78
C PRO A 157 -12.15 2.41 -6.48
N ALA A 158 -10.85 2.59 -6.55
CA ALA A 158 -10.02 2.62 -5.35
C ALA A 158 -10.58 3.70 -4.41
N LYS A 159 -10.90 3.32 -3.16
CA LYS A 159 -11.34 4.27 -2.15
C LYS A 159 -10.23 5.32 -2.01
N LYS A 160 -10.54 6.58 -2.35
CA LYS A 160 -9.60 7.67 -2.10
C LYS A 160 -9.18 7.60 -0.64
N PRO A 161 -7.88 7.64 -0.31
CA PRO A 161 -7.46 7.80 1.08
C PRO A 161 -8.24 8.97 1.67
N ALA A 162 -8.72 8.81 2.90
CA ALA A 162 -9.29 9.95 3.61
C ALA A 162 -8.23 11.06 3.63
N PRO A 163 -8.61 12.34 3.43
CA PRO A 163 -7.66 13.42 3.62
C PRO A 163 -7.04 13.25 5.01
N ALA A 164 -5.73 13.46 5.10
CA ALA A 164 -5.05 13.46 6.40
C ALA A 164 -5.77 14.43 7.34
N PRO A 165 -5.94 14.09 8.62
CA PRO A 165 -6.48 15.02 9.58
C PRO A 165 -5.71 16.34 9.50
N LYS A 166 -6.44 17.44 9.66
CA LYS A 166 -5.82 18.77 9.68
C LYS A 166 -5.01 18.92 10.96
N ASP A 167 -3.80 19.42 10.85
CA ASP A 167 -2.87 19.74 11.91
C ASP A 167 -2.33 21.13 11.56
N THR A 168 -2.77 22.14 12.32
CA THR A 168 -2.60 23.55 11.94
C THR A 168 -1.24 24.11 12.31
N ASP A 169 -0.68 23.71 13.44
CA ASP A 169 0.60 24.18 13.97
C ASP A 169 1.75 23.21 13.73
N LEU A 170 1.42 21.99 13.23
CA LEU A 170 2.38 20.94 12.82
C LEU A 170 3.14 20.31 13.99
N ASP A 171 2.54 20.24 15.15
CA ASP A 171 3.12 19.57 16.32
C ASP A 171 2.99 18.04 16.26
N GLY A 172 2.11 17.54 15.39
CA GLY A 172 1.85 16.09 15.18
C GLY A 172 0.54 15.62 15.80
N LEU A 173 -0.19 16.48 16.53
CA LEU A 173 -1.55 16.25 16.98
C LEU A 173 -2.54 16.83 15.97
N PRO A 174 -3.54 16.09 15.53
CA PRO A 174 -4.60 16.66 14.69
C PRO A 174 -5.45 17.68 15.46
N ASP A 175 -5.86 18.80 14.82
CA ASP A 175 -6.72 19.86 15.39
C ASP A 175 -7.93 19.31 16.20
N ALA A 176 -8.45 18.15 15.86
CA ALA A 176 -9.60 17.55 16.54
C ALA A 176 -9.26 16.86 17.87
N GLN A 177 -7.99 16.61 18.13
CA GLN A 177 -7.45 15.97 19.33
C GLN A 177 -6.54 16.88 20.12
N ASP A 178 -6.28 18.05 19.60
CA ASP A 178 -5.40 19.08 20.10
C ASP A 178 -6.23 20.14 20.84
N ALA A 179 -5.84 20.44 22.08
CA ALA A 179 -6.49 21.46 22.89
C ALA A 179 -6.09 22.88 22.47
N CYS A 180 -4.91 23.04 21.86
CA CYS A 180 -4.38 24.31 21.38
C CYS A 180 -4.03 24.31 19.87
N PRO A 181 -4.96 24.10 18.92
CA PRO A 181 -4.71 23.80 17.50
C PRO A 181 -3.94 24.85 16.69
N SER A 182 -3.43 25.88 17.29
CA SER A 182 -2.66 26.96 16.67
C SER A 182 -1.37 27.30 17.40
N GLN A 183 -1.03 26.56 18.44
CA GLN A 183 0.15 26.73 19.25
C GLN A 183 0.81 25.38 19.45
N PRO A 184 1.94 25.13 18.80
CA PRO A 184 2.57 23.83 18.84
C PRO A 184 3.03 23.46 20.26
N GLU A 185 2.91 22.21 20.60
CA GLU A 185 3.44 21.57 21.80
C GLU A 185 4.94 21.77 21.95
N ASP A 186 5.45 22.01 23.17
CA ASP A 186 6.87 22.28 23.44
C ASP A 186 7.70 21.07 23.87
N ARG A 187 7.07 19.90 24.07
CA ARG A 187 7.70 18.58 24.26
C ARG A 187 8.83 18.53 25.27
N ASP A 188 8.52 18.93 26.46
CA ASP A 188 9.46 18.94 27.60
C ASP A 188 9.25 17.77 28.59
N HIS A 189 8.28 16.89 28.32
CA HIS A 189 7.81 15.74 29.10
C HIS A 189 6.71 16.05 30.13
N PHE A 190 6.23 17.25 30.17
CA PHE A 190 5.09 17.67 30.96
C PHE A 190 3.86 17.80 30.05
N GLU A 191 2.76 17.18 30.39
CA GLU A 191 1.47 17.19 29.66
C GLU A 191 1.53 17.07 28.13
N ASP A 192 2.63 16.59 27.50
CA ASP A 192 2.94 16.46 26.04
C ASP A 192 1.80 15.87 25.18
N GLN A 193 0.69 15.45 25.74
CA GLN A 193 -0.35 14.69 25.01
C GLN A 193 -1.57 15.53 24.66
N ASP A 194 -1.69 16.73 25.19
CA ASP A 194 -2.84 17.59 24.97
C ASP A 194 -2.67 18.60 23.82
N GLY A 195 -1.42 18.81 23.36
CA GLY A 195 -1.07 19.70 22.27
C GLY A 195 -1.02 21.17 22.64
N CYS A 196 -0.83 21.48 23.94
CA CYS A 196 -0.70 22.84 24.45
C CYS A 196 0.68 23.05 25.08
N PRO A 197 1.44 24.08 24.71
CA PRO A 197 2.70 24.37 25.38
C PRO A 197 2.48 24.80 26.83
N ASP A 198 3.25 24.25 27.74
CA ASP A 198 3.25 24.56 29.17
C ASP A 198 4.56 25.27 29.57
N PRO A 199 4.68 26.58 29.35
CA PRO A 199 5.94 27.29 29.55
C PRO A 199 6.31 27.52 31.01
N ASP A 200 5.52 27.08 31.98
CA ASP A 200 5.70 27.22 33.44
C ASP A 200 4.97 26.02 34.08
N ASN A 201 5.69 24.88 34.16
CA ASN A 201 5.14 23.56 34.48
C ASN A 201 4.56 23.47 35.90
N ASP A 202 5.21 24.12 36.91
CA ASP A 202 4.79 24.08 38.31
C ASP A 202 4.01 25.33 38.75
N ARG A 203 3.94 26.33 37.84
CA ARG A 203 3.13 27.56 38.00
C ARG A 203 3.56 28.46 39.14
N ASP A 204 4.86 28.54 39.37
CA ASP A 204 5.44 29.44 40.35
C ASP A 204 5.68 30.88 39.82
N GLY A 205 5.62 31.05 38.49
CA GLY A 205 5.80 32.30 37.79
C GLY A 205 7.21 32.49 37.20
N VAL A 206 8.12 31.53 37.39
CA VAL A 206 9.39 31.44 36.70
C VAL A 206 9.16 30.49 35.50
N LEU A 207 9.54 30.94 34.31
CA LEU A 207 9.37 30.06 33.09
C LEU A 207 10.39 28.94 33.11
N ASP A 208 10.03 27.76 32.65
CA ASP A 208 10.91 26.57 32.59
C ASP A 208 12.29 26.83 32.01
N ALA A 209 12.37 27.71 30.99
CA ALA A 209 13.64 28.09 30.37
C ALA A 209 14.58 28.90 31.31
N ALA A 210 14.04 29.46 32.38
CA ALA A 210 14.77 30.24 33.37
C ALA A 210 14.79 29.59 34.76
N ASP A 211 13.93 28.56 34.93
CA ASP A 211 13.72 27.80 36.14
C ASP A 211 14.75 26.67 36.25
N ARG A 212 15.36 26.51 37.42
CA ARG A 212 16.28 25.42 37.72
C ARG A 212 15.55 24.16 38.16
N CYS A 213 14.33 24.32 38.67
CA CYS A 213 13.50 23.22 39.20
C CYS A 213 12.11 23.21 38.55
N PRO A 214 11.95 23.05 37.21
CA PRO A 214 10.70 23.26 36.46
C PRO A 214 9.49 22.40 36.88
N GLU A 215 9.67 21.47 37.79
CA GLU A 215 8.62 20.61 38.34
C GLU A 215 8.34 20.84 39.83
N GLN A 216 9.00 21.82 40.45
CA GLN A 216 8.94 22.07 41.88
C GLN A 216 8.85 23.58 42.17
N ALA A 217 7.66 24.05 42.36
CA ALA A 217 7.38 25.47 42.57
C ALA A 217 8.20 26.10 43.70
N GLU A 218 8.70 27.28 43.42
CA GLU A 218 9.37 28.19 44.37
C GLU A 218 8.55 28.42 45.62
N ASP A 219 9.19 28.53 46.80
CA ASP A 219 8.55 28.91 48.07
C ASP A 219 8.92 30.37 48.49
N PRO A 220 8.21 31.39 48.02
CA PRO A 220 8.59 32.80 48.10
C PRO A 220 8.78 33.27 49.53
N ASP A 221 10.00 33.15 50.02
CA ASP A 221 10.39 33.50 51.38
C ASP A 221 11.43 34.66 51.46
N LYS A 222 11.90 35.14 50.30
CA LYS A 222 12.92 36.19 50.05
C LYS A 222 14.37 35.72 50.06
N PHE A 223 14.56 34.42 50.05
CA PHE A 223 15.85 33.79 49.86
C PHE A 223 15.89 33.17 48.48
N GLU A 224 16.83 33.50 47.63
CA GLU A 224 17.00 33.01 46.26
C GLU A 224 15.75 32.90 45.38
N ASP A 225 14.63 33.59 45.69
CA ASP A 225 13.30 33.58 45.02
C ASP A 225 13.34 33.72 43.45
N ASP A 226 14.49 33.99 42.84
CA ASP A 226 14.61 34.27 41.41
C ASP A 226 15.02 33.02 40.60
N ASP A 227 15.34 31.91 41.25
CA ASP A 227 15.88 30.76 40.54
C ASP A 227 14.87 29.61 40.28
N GLY A 228 13.66 29.70 40.86
CA GLY A 228 12.56 28.77 40.67
C GLY A 228 12.72 27.45 41.42
N CYS A 229 13.58 27.40 42.46
CA CYS A 229 13.78 26.23 43.28
C CYS A 229 13.43 26.48 44.73
N PRO A 230 12.58 25.67 45.37
CA PRO A 230 12.30 25.89 46.77
C PRO A 230 13.52 25.61 47.64
N ASP A 231 13.81 26.53 48.57
CA ASP A 231 14.91 26.48 49.51
C ASP A 231 14.42 26.22 50.95
N PRO A 232 14.11 24.93 51.29
CA PRO A 232 13.47 24.62 52.58
C PRO A 232 14.38 24.70 53.80
N ASP A 233 15.66 25.03 53.62
CA ASP A 233 16.69 25.17 54.68
C ASP A 233 17.72 26.20 54.20
N ASN A 234 17.38 27.51 54.36
CA ASN A 234 18.08 28.67 53.80
C ASN A 234 19.53 28.81 54.25
N ASP A 235 19.86 28.44 55.47
CA ASP A 235 21.22 28.55 56.00
C ASP A 235 22.01 27.24 56.05
N HIS A 236 21.34 26.14 55.64
CA HIS A 236 21.93 24.80 55.47
C HIS A 236 22.45 24.18 56.80
N ASP A 237 21.82 24.48 57.92
CA ASP A 237 22.20 23.92 59.22
C ASP A 237 21.53 22.57 59.52
N GLY A 238 20.52 22.16 58.68
CA GLY A 238 19.77 20.93 58.80
C GLY A 238 18.46 21.06 59.55
N ILE A 239 18.06 22.28 59.93
CA ILE A 239 16.73 22.62 60.46
C ILE A 239 15.96 23.31 59.34
N LEU A 240 14.79 22.75 58.99
CA LEU A 240 13.99 23.36 57.95
C LEU A 240 13.44 24.70 58.44
N ASP A 241 13.35 25.73 57.56
CA ASP A 241 12.89 27.11 57.87
C ASP A 241 11.58 27.15 58.61
N ALA A 242 10.63 26.26 58.31
CA ALA A 242 9.36 26.16 59.03
C ALA A 242 9.51 25.77 60.51
N ALA A 243 10.65 25.19 60.90
CA ALA A 243 10.99 24.72 62.24
C ALA A 243 12.09 25.53 62.89
N ASP A 244 12.79 26.38 62.09
CA ASP A 244 13.89 27.21 62.51
C ASP A 244 13.44 28.58 63.04
N ARG A 245 14.09 29.09 64.08
CA ARG A 245 13.86 30.43 64.63
C ARG A 245 14.69 31.50 63.94
N CYS A 246 15.76 31.08 63.28
CA CYS A 246 16.69 31.98 62.61
C CYS A 246 17.01 31.48 61.19
N PRO A 247 16.04 31.35 60.28
CA PRO A 247 16.20 30.67 58.99
C PRO A 247 17.32 31.18 58.07
N GLU A 248 17.94 32.31 58.36
CA GLU A 248 19.05 32.91 57.60
C GLU A 248 20.40 32.81 58.35
N GLN A 249 20.46 32.15 59.50
CA GLN A 249 21.67 32.11 60.35
C GLN A 249 21.83 30.75 61.01
N ALA A 250 22.68 29.89 60.45
CA ALA A 250 22.95 28.58 60.96
C ALA A 250 23.36 28.57 62.43
N GLU A 251 22.72 27.70 63.25
CA GLU A 251 23.02 27.47 64.64
C GLU A 251 24.45 27.00 64.80
N ASP A 252 25.12 27.57 65.79
CA ASP A 252 26.46 27.09 66.08
C ASP A 252 26.43 25.71 66.80
N PRO A 253 27.44 24.82 66.59
CA PRO A 253 27.43 23.48 67.16
C PRO A 253 27.71 23.41 68.67
N ASP A 254 27.77 24.55 69.38
CA ASP A 254 28.07 24.57 70.79
C ASP A 254 26.90 24.28 71.72
N LYS A 255 25.67 24.19 71.14
CA LYS A 255 24.43 23.83 71.85
C LYS A 255 23.93 24.85 72.87
N PHE A 256 24.29 26.11 72.76
CA PHE A 256 23.61 27.18 73.51
C PHE A 256 22.50 27.75 72.63
N GLU A 257 21.24 27.69 73.11
CA GLU A 257 20.07 28.33 72.49
C GLU A 257 20.08 29.85 72.70
#